data_3fabd02df52a2fe4e3a3a8239af4eba2
#
_entry.id   3fabd02df52a2fe4e3a3a8239af4eba2
#
_cell.length_a   1.000
_cell.length_b   1.000
_cell.length_c   1.000
_cell.angle_alpha   90.00
_cell.angle_beta   90.00
_cell.angle_gamma   90.00
#
_symmetry.space_group_name_H-M   'P 1'
#
loop_
_entity.id
_entity.type
_entity.pdbx_description
1 polymer ?
#
loop_
_entity_poly.entity_id
_entity_poly.type
_entity_poly.pdbx_seq_one_letter_code
_entity_poly.pdbx_strand_id
1 'polypeptide(L)'
;PFPQIAAAYCVYDDDEWLPCSIASVYPLLGAIYFFVSDVPWNGPATGNQRTLETIRNFPDPDNKIRVIEGHWTDQPTQRNEACAILAVDGFAHMFIIDADEVYESDHLRSMLNYALQRPEVHCWHALFVVFWKSHRYRIDPPEEHHPPILLELGTGGFVEYRNPRCPEHDLIPPELGMCFHMSYARSDAQILRKITSCSFAPLVRENWYQLTWKAWDGDRTITDLCPYNPGVFERAIEVDFAVLPTAIQRYVENPACFGVRASSLN
;
A
#
# COMPACT_ATOMS: atom_id res chain seq x y z
N PRO A 1 -16.86 -12.79 -0.61
CA PRO A 1 -16.57 -11.71 0.33
C PRO A 1 -16.18 -12.25 1.71
N PHE A 2 -15.36 -11.48 2.44
CA PHE A 2 -14.90 -11.77 3.79
C PHE A 2 -15.43 -10.68 4.74
N PRO A 3 -16.68 -10.79 5.20
CA PRO A 3 -17.34 -9.74 5.99
C PRO A 3 -16.66 -9.48 7.34
N GLN A 4 -15.91 -10.45 7.86
CA GLN A 4 -15.17 -10.34 9.13
C GLN A 4 -13.81 -9.64 9.01
N ILE A 5 -13.39 -9.24 7.79
CA ILE A 5 -12.13 -8.55 7.51
C ILE A 5 -12.43 -7.11 7.08
N ALA A 6 -11.80 -6.14 7.72
CA ALA A 6 -11.78 -4.75 7.28
C ALA A 6 -10.39 -4.32 6.79
N ALA A 7 -10.32 -3.61 5.67
CA ALA A 7 -9.08 -2.93 5.27
C ALA A 7 -8.85 -1.71 6.14
N ALA A 8 -7.60 -1.46 6.51
CA ALA A 8 -7.17 -0.24 7.20
C ALA A 8 -6.04 0.43 6.42
N TYR A 9 -6.36 1.56 5.83
CA TYR A 9 -5.43 2.46 5.17
C TYR A 9 -4.97 3.55 6.14
N CYS A 10 -3.67 3.61 6.40
CA CYS A 10 -3.06 4.75 7.10
C CYS A 10 -2.47 5.69 6.05
N VAL A 11 -3.14 6.80 5.77
CA VAL A 11 -2.83 7.65 4.61
C VAL A 11 -2.53 9.09 4.97
N TYR A 12 -1.61 9.68 4.22
CA TYR A 12 -1.31 11.10 4.21
C TYR A 12 -0.81 11.52 2.82
N ASP A 13 -1.48 12.48 2.17
CA ASP A 13 -1.13 13.07 0.86
C ASP A 13 -0.72 12.04 -0.21
N ASP A 14 -1.53 10.95 -0.32
CA ASP A 14 -1.28 9.83 -1.23
C ASP A 14 -2.54 9.48 -2.04
N ASP A 15 -2.58 9.91 -3.29
CA ASP A 15 -3.77 9.81 -4.15
C ASP A 15 -3.53 9.07 -5.48
N GLU A 16 -2.27 8.94 -5.96
CA GLU A 16 -2.01 8.46 -7.32
C GLU A 16 -2.49 7.03 -7.60
N TRP A 17 -2.27 6.09 -6.67
CA TRP A 17 -2.67 4.69 -6.84
C TRP A 17 -3.85 4.29 -5.95
N LEU A 18 -4.30 5.20 -5.09
CA LEU A 18 -5.37 4.94 -4.12
C LEU A 18 -6.66 4.40 -4.76
N PRO A 19 -7.19 4.95 -5.90
CA PRO A 19 -8.39 4.41 -6.52
C PRO A 19 -8.21 2.95 -6.98
N CYS A 20 -7.04 2.64 -7.49
CA CYS A 20 -6.68 1.30 -7.95
C CYS A 20 -6.55 0.32 -6.77
N SER A 21 -5.91 0.75 -5.70
CA SER A 21 -5.78 0.01 -4.45
C SER A 21 -7.15 -0.33 -3.87
N ILE A 22 -8.05 0.66 -3.70
CA ILE A 22 -9.41 0.45 -3.22
C ILE A 22 -10.15 -0.57 -4.09
N ALA A 23 -10.14 -0.39 -5.42
CA ALA A 23 -10.85 -1.26 -6.35
C ALA A 23 -10.40 -2.73 -6.27
N SER A 24 -9.13 -2.96 -5.95
CA SER A 24 -8.57 -4.31 -5.84
C SER A 24 -9.11 -5.11 -4.64
N VAL A 25 -9.48 -4.43 -3.55
CA VAL A 25 -9.93 -5.06 -2.30
C VAL A 25 -11.42 -4.89 -2.03
N TYR A 26 -12.05 -3.86 -2.60
CA TYR A 26 -13.45 -3.51 -2.36
C TYR A 26 -14.45 -4.68 -2.53
N PRO A 27 -14.35 -5.53 -3.58
CA PRO A 27 -15.31 -6.61 -3.78
C PRO A 27 -15.23 -7.71 -2.70
N LEU A 28 -14.10 -7.79 -1.99
CA LEU A 28 -13.79 -8.92 -1.12
C LEU A 28 -14.02 -8.64 0.35
N LEU A 29 -13.67 -7.44 0.84
CA LEU A 29 -13.64 -7.12 2.25
C LEU A 29 -14.98 -6.60 2.77
N GLY A 30 -15.22 -6.73 4.08
CA GLY A 30 -16.45 -6.31 4.75
C GLY A 30 -16.55 -4.79 4.86
N ALA A 31 -15.45 -4.10 5.10
CA ALA A 31 -15.37 -2.64 5.15
C ALA A 31 -13.98 -2.14 4.76
N ILE A 32 -13.88 -0.85 4.48
CA ILE A 32 -12.64 -0.15 4.12
C ILE A 32 -12.55 1.13 4.94
N TYR A 33 -11.58 1.17 5.83
CA TYR A 33 -11.33 2.30 6.71
C TYR A 33 -10.11 3.09 6.25
N PHE A 34 -10.27 4.40 6.18
CA PHE A 34 -9.20 5.34 5.92
C PHE A 34 -8.92 6.13 7.18
N PHE A 35 -7.74 5.96 7.76
CA PHE A 35 -7.21 6.78 8.83
C PHE A 35 -6.35 7.86 8.20
N VAL A 36 -6.95 9.05 8.01
CA VAL A 36 -6.33 10.17 7.29
C VAL A 36 -5.71 11.11 8.30
N SER A 37 -4.37 11.12 8.38
CA SER A 37 -3.65 12.02 9.29
C SER A 37 -3.63 13.45 8.75
N ASP A 38 -3.75 14.45 9.63
CA ASP A 38 -3.58 15.86 9.28
C ASP A 38 -2.09 16.28 9.20
N VAL A 39 -1.18 15.42 9.66
CA VAL A 39 0.27 15.60 9.60
C VAL A 39 0.95 14.36 9.01
N PRO A 40 2.11 14.50 8.34
CA PRO A 40 2.94 13.38 7.93
C PRO A 40 3.65 12.77 9.14
N TRP A 41 4.17 11.56 8.99
CA TRP A 41 5.05 10.94 9.99
C TRP A 41 6.42 11.63 10.07
N ASN A 42 6.84 12.34 9.03
CA ASN A 42 8.04 13.17 8.99
C ASN A 42 7.81 14.40 8.10
N GLY A 43 8.64 15.42 8.32
CA GLY A 43 8.62 16.63 7.49
C GLY A 43 7.41 17.55 7.74
N PRO A 44 7.27 18.59 6.92
CA PRO A 44 6.19 19.57 7.06
C PRO A 44 4.87 19.04 6.51
N ALA A 45 3.77 19.50 7.10
CA ALA A 45 2.43 19.21 6.58
C ALA A 45 2.17 19.95 5.26
N THR A 46 1.61 19.21 4.28
CA THR A 46 1.25 19.71 2.94
C THR A 46 -0.26 19.67 2.68
N GLY A 47 -0.99 18.83 3.40
CA GLY A 47 -2.45 18.68 3.32
C GLY A 47 -2.90 17.44 2.56
N ASN A 48 -4.14 17.03 2.81
CA ASN A 48 -4.74 15.77 2.31
C ASN A 48 -5.89 15.98 1.32
N GLN A 49 -6.07 17.18 0.79
CA GLN A 49 -7.30 17.47 0.05
C GLN A 49 -7.52 16.52 -1.12
N ARG A 50 -6.48 16.22 -1.91
CA ARG A 50 -6.58 15.32 -3.06
C ARG A 50 -6.88 13.88 -2.64
N THR A 51 -6.26 13.42 -1.55
CA THR A 51 -6.53 12.10 -0.97
C THR A 51 -7.99 11.99 -0.53
N LEU A 52 -8.50 12.96 0.23
CA LEU A 52 -9.89 13.00 0.68
C LEU A 52 -10.88 13.10 -0.49
N GLU A 53 -10.59 13.92 -1.50
CA GLU A 53 -11.41 14.01 -2.72
C GLU A 53 -11.44 12.66 -3.47
N THR A 54 -10.31 11.99 -3.58
CA THR A 54 -10.21 10.66 -4.21
C THR A 54 -11.08 9.63 -3.47
N ILE A 55 -10.99 9.58 -2.14
CA ILE A 55 -11.80 8.66 -1.34
C ILE A 55 -13.30 8.97 -1.50
N ARG A 56 -13.72 10.24 -1.39
CA ARG A 56 -15.12 10.67 -1.49
C ARG A 56 -15.74 10.43 -2.86
N ASN A 57 -14.92 10.51 -3.93
CA ASN A 57 -15.38 10.33 -5.31
C ASN A 57 -15.35 8.85 -5.75
N PHE A 58 -14.73 7.96 -4.96
CA PHE A 58 -14.72 6.53 -5.30
C PHE A 58 -16.15 5.94 -5.19
N PRO A 59 -16.59 5.13 -6.18
CA PRO A 59 -17.89 4.48 -6.14
C PRO A 59 -18.02 3.52 -4.94
N ASP A 60 -18.97 3.79 -4.04
CA ASP A 60 -19.23 2.98 -2.83
C ASP A 60 -20.68 2.50 -2.77
N PRO A 61 -21.12 1.62 -3.70
CA PRO A 61 -22.52 1.16 -3.75
C PRO A 61 -22.94 0.34 -2.53
N ASP A 62 -21.99 -0.31 -1.86
CA ASP A 62 -22.25 -1.16 -0.69
C ASP A 62 -22.08 -0.40 0.64
N ASN A 63 -21.77 0.89 0.60
CA ASN A 63 -21.53 1.74 1.77
C ASN A 63 -20.49 1.14 2.74
N LYS A 64 -19.36 0.68 2.19
CA LYS A 64 -18.25 0.05 2.93
C LYS A 64 -17.19 1.03 3.42
N ILE A 65 -17.09 2.22 2.79
CA ILE A 65 -16.01 3.18 3.04
C ILE A 65 -16.31 3.99 4.31
N ARG A 66 -15.32 4.07 5.17
CA ARG A 66 -15.31 4.88 6.40
C ARG A 66 -14.05 5.75 6.42
N VAL A 67 -14.20 7.04 6.75
CA VAL A 67 -13.08 7.98 6.85
C VAL A 67 -13.00 8.47 8.30
N ILE A 68 -11.83 8.33 8.89
CA ILE A 68 -11.50 8.80 10.23
C ILE A 68 -10.33 9.76 10.06
N GLU A 69 -10.58 11.04 10.29
CA GLU A 69 -9.56 12.07 10.27
C GLU A 69 -8.98 12.23 11.67
N GLY A 70 -7.65 12.33 11.80
CA GLY A 70 -6.99 12.42 13.09
C GLY A 70 -5.57 12.98 13.00
N HIS A 71 -4.89 12.98 14.16
CA HIS A 71 -3.54 13.50 14.28
C HIS A 71 -2.59 12.40 14.75
N TRP A 72 -1.78 11.86 13.84
CA TRP A 72 -0.82 10.80 14.14
C TRP A 72 0.56 11.18 13.61
N THR A 73 1.51 11.32 14.54
CA THR A 73 2.90 11.70 14.24
C THR A 73 3.81 10.50 13.97
N ASP A 74 3.29 9.28 14.15
CA ASP A 74 4.02 8.04 13.87
C ASP A 74 3.08 6.93 13.38
N GLN A 75 3.65 6.00 12.64
CA GLN A 75 2.94 4.90 12.01
C GLN A 75 2.37 3.87 13.00
N PRO A 76 3.11 3.42 14.05
CA PRO A 76 2.58 2.51 15.05
C PRO A 76 1.35 3.03 15.78
N THR A 77 1.35 4.29 16.21
CA THR A 77 0.20 4.91 16.90
C THR A 77 -1.03 4.91 16.00
N GLN A 78 -0.90 5.32 14.74
CA GLN A 78 -2.01 5.33 13.78
C GLN A 78 -2.57 3.93 13.53
N ARG A 79 -1.71 2.92 13.34
CA ARG A 79 -2.13 1.54 13.09
C ARG A 79 -2.74 0.87 14.33
N ASN A 80 -2.26 1.18 15.53
CA ASN A 80 -2.84 0.67 16.77
C ASN A 80 -4.23 1.25 17.03
N GLU A 81 -4.45 2.52 16.74
CA GLU A 81 -5.79 3.11 16.82
C GLU A 81 -6.72 2.47 15.80
N ALA A 82 -6.24 2.18 14.58
CA ALA A 82 -7.00 1.42 13.60
C ALA A 82 -7.40 0.03 14.12
N CYS A 83 -6.48 -0.72 14.73
CA CYS A 83 -6.79 -2.02 15.36
C CYS A 83 -7.90 -1.88 16.41
N ALA A 84 -7.80 -0.87 17.28
CA ALA A 84 -8.77 -0.65 18.35
C ALA A 84 -10.18 -0.35 17.80
N ILE A 85 -10.28 0.53 16.81
CA ILE A 85 -11.56 0.91 16.18
C ILE A 85 -12.18 -0.28 15.46
N LEU A 86 -11.41 -1.01 14.64
CA LEU A 86 -11.91 -2.17 13.93
C LEU A 86 -12.38 -3.28 14.87
N ALA A 87 -11.69 -3.50 15.99
CA ALA A 87 -12.11 -4.47 17.00
C ALA A 87 -13.43 -4.07 17.67
N VAL A 88 -13.62 -2.79 17.99
CA VAL A 88 -14.87 -2.23 18.54
C VAL A 88 -16.02 -2.37 17.55
N ASP A 89 -15.75 -2.19 16.25
CA ASP A 89 -16.73 -2.34 15.17
C ASP A 89 -17.05 -3.82 14.83
N GLY A 90 -16.41 -4.78 15.53
CA GLY A 90 -16.73 -6.22 15.48
C GLY A 90 -16.01 -6.98 14.37
N PHE A 91 -14.96 -6.43 13.77
CA PHE A 91 -14.14 -7.18 12.82
C PHE A 91 -13.21 -8.15 13.55
N ALA A 92 -12.95 -9.29 12.93
CA ALA A 92 -12.01 -10.28 13.45
C ALA A 92 -10.57 -10.02 12.99
N HIS A 93 -10.42 -9.45 11.78
CA HIS A 93 -9.12 -9.24 11.19
C HIS A 93 -9.01 -7.84 10.55
N MET A 94 -7.81 -7.28 10.65
CA MET A 94 -7.39 -6.08 9.92
C MET A 94 -6.59 -6.51 8.69
N PHE A 95 -7.06 -6.14 7.49
CA PHE A 95 -6.24 -6.20 6.29
C PHE A 95 -5.40 -4.92 6.22
N ILE A 96 -4.08 -5.08 6.40
CA ILE A 96 -3.11 -3.99 6.43
C ILE A 96 -2.79 -3.64 4.98
N ILE A 97 -3.09 -2.41 4.57
CA ILE A 97 -2.88 -1.98 3.19
C ILE A 97 -2.49 -0.51 3.13
N ASP A 98 -1.58 -0.17 2.22
CA ASP A 98 -1.19 1.21 1.92
C ASP A 98 -1.78 1.66 0.58
N ALA A 99 -1.84 2.97 0.33
CA ALA A 99 -2.54 3.57 -0.82
C ALA A 99 -1.98 3.14 -2.19
N ASP A 100 -0.78 2.60 -2.20
CA ASP A 100 -0.03 2.18 -3.40
C ASP A 100 0.11 0.65 -3.54
N GLU A 101 -0.69 -0.11 -2.78
CA GLU A 101 -0.71 -1.57 -2.81
C GLU A 101 -1.94 -2.08 -3.56
N VAL A 102 -1.73 -2.91 -4.56
CA VAL A 102 -2.78 -3.43 -5.45
C VAL A 102 -2.70 -4.96 -5.51
N TYR A 103 -3.84 -5.60 -5.49
CA TYR A 103 -3.96 -7.06 -5.56
C TYR A 103 -4.78 -7.48 -6.77
N GLU A 104 -4.48 -8.64 -7.36
CA GLU A 104 -5.44 -9.30 -8.23
C GLU A 104 -6.53 -9.96 -7.37
N SER A 105 -7.78 -9.65 -7.64
CA SER A 105 -8.90 -10.03 -6.75
C SER A 105 -9.03 -11.52 -6.50
N ASP A 106 -8.83 -12.37 -7.52
CA ASP A 106 -8.92 -13.82 -7.35
C ASP A 106 -7.73 -14.39 -6.58
N HIS A 107 -6.54 -13.82 -6.76
CA HIS A 107 -5.36 -14.15 -5.96
C HIS A 107 -5.57 -13.74 -4.50
N LEU A 108 -6.01 -12.52 -4.23
CA LEU A 108 -6.30 -12.07 -2.87
C LEU A 108 -7.36 -12.96 -2.19
N ARG A 109 -8.39 -13.39 -2.93
CA ARG A 109 -9.37 -14.36 -2.43
C ARG A 109 -8.70 -15.67 -2.00
N SER A 110 -7.77 -16.18 -2.80
CA SER A 110 -7.03 -17.41 -2.51
C SER A 110 -6.13 -17.24 -1.29
N MET A 111 -5.43 -16.11 -1.19
CA MET A 111 -4.58 -15.74 -0.06
C MET A 111 -5.37 -15.68 1.25
N LEU A 112 -6.52 -14.99 1.26
CA LEU A 112 -7.37 -14.85 2.45
C LEU A 112 -8.02 -16.17 2.86
N ASN A 113 -8.46 -17.00 1.91
CA ASN A 113 -8.95 -18.34 2.21
C ASN A 113 -7.87 -19.22 2.86
N TYR A 114 -6.64 -19.17 2.34
CA TYR A 114 -5.51 -19.89 2.91
C TYR A 114 -5.21 -19.47 4.34
N ALA A 115 -5.19 -18.15 4.58
CA ALA A 115 -4.94 -17.60 5.90
C ALA A 115 -6.03 -18.00 6.91
N LEU A 116 -7.30 -17.86 6.56
CA LEU A 116 -8.43 -18.16 7.47
C LEU A 116 -8.62 -19.64 7.79
N GLN A 117 -7.97 -20.54 7.05
CA GLN A 117 -7.97 -21.98 7.36
C GLN A 117 -6.92 -22.37 8.43
N ARG A 118 -6.13 -21.42 8.91
CA ARG A 118 -5.03 -21.62 9.87
C ARG A 118 -5.18 -20.70 11.07
N PRO A 119 -6.12 -21.00 11.98
CA PRO A 119 -6.43 -20.11 13.12
C PRO A 119 -5.29 -20.02 14.14
N GLU A 120 -4.27 -20.85 14.04
CA GLU A 120 -3.07 -20.78 14.87
C GLU A 120 -2.10 -19.67 14.46
N VAL A 121 -2.26 -19.08 13.27
CA VAL A 121 -1.41 -18.00 12.75
C VAL A 121 -2.13 -16.67 12.85
N HIS A 122 -1.57 -15.74 13.60
CA HIS A 122 -2.21 -14.45 13.92
C HIS A 122 -1.81 -13.30 12.99
N CYS A 123 -0.65 -13.42 12.33
CA CYS A 123 -0.18 -12.42 11.37
C CYS A 123 0.34 -13.07 10.09
N TRP A 124 -0.19 -12.66 8.97
CA TRP A 124 0.17 -13.16 7.65
C TRP A 124 0.95 -12.15 6.85
N HIS A 125 2.05 -12.62 6.26
CA HIS A 125 2.91 -11.87 5.37
C HIS A 125 2.71 -12.29 3.92
N ALA A 126 3.07 -11.42 2.97
CA ALA A 126 3.00 -11.73 1.55
C ALA A 126 4.23 -11.22 0.79
N LEU A 127 4.52 -11.84 -0.35
CA LEU A 127 5.50 -11.33 -1.30
C LEU A 127 5.01 -9.98 -1.87
N PHE A 128 5.89 -8.97 -1.87
CA PHE A 128 5.66 -7.69 -2.52
C PHE A 128 6.54 -7.57 -3.76
N VAL A 129 5.92 -7.20 -4.88
CA VAL A 129 6.60 -6.86 -6.12
C VAL A 129 6.59 -5.34 -6.27
N VAL A 130 7.73 -4.72 -6.03
CA VAL A 130 7.88 -3.26 -6.05
C VAL A 130 8.00 -2.74 -7.47
N PHE A 131 7.19 -1.73 -7.81
CA PHE A 131 7.20 -1.07 -9.12
C PHE A 131 8.03 0.22 -9.08
N TRP A 132 8.67 0.52 -10.22
CA TRP A 132 9.62 1.60 -10.40
C TRP A 132 9.25 2.51 -11.56
N LYS A 133 9.22 3.84 -11.34
CA LYS A 133 8.90 4.89 -12.34
C LYS A 133 7.48 4.83 -12.91
N SER A 134 6.99 3.65 -13.21
CA SER A 134 5.64 3.42 -13.74
C SER A 134 5.23 1.97 -13.56
N HIS A 135 4.00 1.65 -13.93
CA HIS A 135 3.50 0.27 -13.98
C HIS A 135 4.26 -0.64 -14.96
N ARG A 136 5.17 -0.07 -15.79
CA ARG A 136 5.93 -0.82 -16.81
C ARG A 136 7.22 -1.43 -16.30
N TYR A 137 7.69 -1.04 -15.12
CA TYR A 137 8.95 -1.52 -14.58
C TYR A 137 8.75 -2.02 -13.15
N ARG A 138 9.36 -3.16 -12.83
CA ARG A 138 9.44 -3.69 -11.48
C ARG A 138 10.89 -3.89 -11.05
N ILE A 139 11.10 -3.88 -9.76
CA ILE A 139 12.39 -4.25 -9.16
C ILE A 139 12.67 -5.75 -9.38
N ASP A 140 13.92 -6.08 -9.68
CA ASP A 140 14.40 -7.43 -9.92
C ASP A 140 15.80 -7.63 -9.30
N PRO A 141 16.03 -8.68 -8.48
CA PRO A 141 15.01 -9.58 -7.95
C PRO A 141 13.98 -8.87 -7.04
N PRO A 142 12.82 -9.51 -6.76
CA PRO A 142 11.89 -9.01 -5.73
C PRO A 142 12.58 -8.91 -4.37
N GLU A 143 12.11 -7.98 -3.55
CA GLU A 143 12.63 -7.80 -2.19
C GLU A 143 12.37 -9.04 -1.33
N GLU A 144 13.37 -9.47 -0.55
CA GLU A 144 13.24 -10.62 0.35
C GLU A 144 12.37 -10.31 1.59
N HIS A 145 12.18 -9.03 1.90
CA HIS A 145 11.29 -8.61 2.98
C HIS A 145 9.83 -8.81 2.59
N HIS A 146 9.08 -9.56 3.40
CA HIS A 146 7.66 -9.81 3.20
C HIS A 146 6.84 -9.00 4.22
N PRO A 147 6.21 -7.89 3.83
CA PRO A 147 5.39 -7.10 4.74
C PRO A 147 4.16 -7.85 5.24
N PRO A 148 3.68 -7.59 6.47
CA PRO A 148 2.43 -8.13 6.97
C PRO A 148 1.25 -7.52 6.22
N ILE A 149 0.26 -8.37 5.90
CA ILE A 149 -0.95 -7.97 5.17
C ILE A 149 -2.24 -8.28 5.91
N LEU A 150 -2.25 -9.25 6.84
CA LEU A 150 -3.43 -9.61 7.61
C LEU A 150 -3.04 -9.85 9.06
N LEU A 151 -3.75 -9.20 9.98
CA LEU A 151 -3.56 -9.32 11.43
C LEU A 151 -4.89 -9.71 12.09
N GLU A 152 -4.89 -10.75 12.91
CA GLU A 152 -5.99 -11.07 13.80
C GLU A 152 -6.06 -10.02 14.92
N LEU A 153 -7.22 -9.37 15.08
CA LEU A 153 -7.40 -8.31 16.06
C LEU A 153 -7.44 -8.88 17.48
N GLY A 154 -6.78 -8.15 18.39
CA GLY A 154 -6.67 -8.56 19.80
C GLY A 154 -5.49 -9.48 20.12
N THR A 155 -4.74 -9.98 19.14
CA THR A 155 -3.59 -10.87 19.37
C THR A 155 -2.25 -10.13 19.47
N GLY A 156 -2.19 -8.86 19.03
CA GLY A 156 -0.96 -8.07 19.03
C GLY A 156 -1.20 -6.62 18.66
N GLY A 157 -0.09 -5.90 18.45
CA GLY A 157 -0.13 -4.48 18.05
C GLY A 157 1.18 -4.06 17.41
N PHE A 158 1.18 -2.91 16.76
CA PHE A 158 2.33 -2.34 16.06
C PHE A 158 3.29 -1.69 17.05
N VAL A 159 4.57 -2.03 16.95
CA VAL A 159 5.63 -1.48 17.82
C VAL A 159 6.68 -0.71 17.03
N GLU A 160 6.88 -1.07 15.77
CA GLU A 160 7.83 -0.43 14.88
C GLU A 160 7.30 -0.48 13.44
N TYR A 161 7.14 0.69 12.82
CA TYR A 161 6.63 0.82 11.46
C TYR A 161 5.34 0.01 11.22
N ARG A 162 5.37 -0.85 10.20
CA ARG A 162 4.26 -1.72 9.79
C ARG A 162 4.29 -3.10 10.48
N ASN A 163 5.30 -3.40 11.29
CA ASN A 163 5.50 -4.73 11.85
C ASN A 163 4.73 -4.89 13.19
N PRO A 164 3.66 -5.70 13.24
CA PRO A 164 2.98 -6.00 14.49
C PRO A 164 3.80 -7.03 15.29
N ARG A 165 3.77 -6.89 16.61
CA ARG A 165 4.23 -7.94 17.52
C ARG A 165 3.03 -8.79 17.89
N CYS A 166 2.99 -10.02 17.43
CA CYS A 166 1.99 -11.03 17.77
C CYS A 166 2.66 -12.42 17.91
N PRO A 167 1.97 -13.43 18.49
CA PRO A 167 2.62 -14.70 18.81
C PRO A 167 3.12 -15.48 17.60
N GLU A 168 2.28 -15.65 16.58
CA GLU A 168 2.57 -16.51 15.44
C GLU A 168 2.42 -15.75 14.12
N HIS A 169 3.47 -15.87 13.31
CA HIS A 169 3.55 -15.27 11.97
C HIS A 169 3.80 -16.36 10.93
N ASP A 170 3.23 -16.21 9.74
CA ASP A 170 3.57 -17.08 8.60
C ASP A 170 3.48 -16.31 7.29
N LEU A 171 4.07 -16.89 6.24
CA LEU A 171 4.08 -16.34 4.88
C LEU A 171 3.02 -17.04 4.04
N ILE A 172 2.18 -16.26 3.37
CA ILE A 172 1.28 -16.80 2.34
C ILE A 172 2.13 -17.26 1.16
N PRO A 173 1.95 -18.50 0.69
CA PRO A 173 2.70 -19.01 -0.47
C PRO A 173 2.55 -18.09 -1.68
N PRO A 174 3.65 -17.64 -2.32
CA PRO A 174 3.60 -16.70 -3.45
C PRO A 174 2.80 -17.18 -4.66
N GLU A 175 2.65 -18.49 -4.82
CA GLU A 175 1.82 -19.10 -5.87
C GLU A 175 0.32 -18.85 -5.70
N LEU A 176 -0.13 -18.48 -4.49
CA LEU A 176 -1.52 -18.08 -4.23
C LEU A 176 -1.77 -16.61 -4.59
N GLY A 177 -0.73 -15.80 -4.56
CA GLY A 177 -0.80 -14.39 -4.89
C GLY A 177 0.30 -13.55 -4.25
N MET A 178 0.37 -12.31 -4.68
CA MET A 178 1.35 -11.31 -4.22
C MET A 178 0.75 -9.92 -4.24
N CYS A 179 1.39 -8.98 -3.57
CA CYS A 179 1.09 -7.56 -3.65
C CYS A 179 1.86 -6.89 -4.78
N PHE A 180 1.18 -6.15 -5.63
CA PHE A 180 1.76 -5.25 -6.64
C PHE A 180 1.91 -3.88 -5.98
N HIS A 181 3.12 -3.58 -5.50
CA HIS A 181 3.41 -2.41 -4.71
C HIS A 181 3.95 -1.28 -5.59
N MET A 182 3.10 -0.31 -5.87
CA MET A 182 3.37 0.83 -6.76
C MET A 182 4.23 1.90 -6.08
N SER A 183 5.05 1.52 -5.10
CA SER A 183 5.80 2.37 -4.18
C SER A 183 6.61 3.45 -4.87
N TYR A 184 7.28 3.10 -5.96
CA TYR A 184 8.09 4.02 -6.78
C TYR A 184 7.57 4.17 -8.21
N ALA A 185 6.37 3.70 -8.51
CA ALA A 185 5.67 3.96 -9.77
C ALA A 185 4.86 5.27 -9.68
N ARG A 186 5.54 6.38 -9.43
CA ARG A 186 4.92 7.66 -9.07
C ARG A 186 5.50 8.81 -9.87
N SER A 187 4.77 9.94 -9.88
CA SER A 187 5.28 11.21 -10.38
C SER A 187 6.48 11.71 -9.56
N ASP A 188 7.32 12.54 -10.17
CA ASP A 188 8.46 13.19 -9.50
C ASP A 188 8.03 13.94 -8.24
N ALA A 189 6.89 14.63 -8.29
CA ALA A 189 6.36 15.36 -7.15
C ALA A 189 5.97 14.44 -5.99
N GLN A 190 5.33 13.30 -6.29
CA GLN A 190 4.95 12.30 -5.28
C GLN A 190 6.18 11.60 -4.67
N ILE A 191 7.21 11.32 -5.49
CA ILE A 191 8.45 10.75 -4.95
C ILE A 191 9.14 11.72 -4.00
N LEU A 192 9.23 13.01 -4.36
CA LEU A 192 9.81 14.03 -3.47
C LEU A 192 9.05 14.11 -2.13
N ARG A 193 7.72 14.09 -2.17
CA ARG A 193 6.91 14.03 -0.95
C ARG A 193 7.18 12.76 -0.16
N LYS A 194 7.11 11.59 -0.79
CA LYS A 194 7.31 10.29 -0.14
C LYS A 194 8.65 10.22 0.61
N ILE A 195 9.75 10.58 -0.04
CA ILE A 195 11.09 10.50 0.58
C ILE A 195 11.33 11.54 1.68
N THR A 196 10.43 12.51 1.85
CA THR A 196 10.52 13.54 2.90
C THR A 196 9.48 13.37 4.01
N SER A 197 8.41 12.58 3.79
CA SER A 197 7.28 12.49 4.71
C SER A 197 7.00 11.11 5.29
N CYS A 198 7.50 10.03 4.66
CA CYS A 198 7.29 8.66 5.15
C CYS A 198 8.14 8.34 6.39
N SER A 199 7.84 7.22 7.06
CA SER A 199 8.56 6.77 8.26
C SER A 199 10.06 6.61 8.05
N PHE A 200 10.51 6.30 6.82
CA PHE A 200 11.92 6.11 6.46
C PHE A 200 12.61 7.38 5.93
N ALA A 201 11.92 8.53 5.91
CA ALA A 201 12.49 9.77 5.38
C ALA A 201 13.87 10.14 5.97
N PRO A 202 14.15 9.95 7.28
CA PRO A 202 15.46 10.22 7.85
C PRO A 202 16.59 9.31 7.34
N LEU A 203 16.25 8.19 6.70
CA LEU A 203 17.21 7.19 6.19
C LEU A 203 17.51 7.36 4.70
N VAL A 204 16.89 8.31 4.03
CA VAL A 204 17.09 8.54 2.59
C VAL A 204 18.55 8.90 2.33
N ARG A 205 19.18 8.16 1.41
CA ARG A 205 20.57 8.40 0.99
C ARG A 205 20.73 9.80 0.42
N GLU A 206 21.85 10.43 0.74
CA GLU A 206 22.19 11.76 0.23
C GLU A 206 22.16 11.78 -1.31
N ASN A 207 21.54 12.82 -1.88
CA ASN A 207 21.41 13.02 -3.33
C ASN A 207 20.72 11.87 -4.10
N TRP A 208 20.08 10.88 -3.42
CA TRP A 208 19.42 9.75 -4.08
C TRP A 208 18.44 10.20 -5.18
N TYR A 209 17.66 11.24 -4.93
CA TYR A 209 16.70 11.74 -5.90
C TYR A 209 17.35 12.16 -7.22
N GLN A 210 18.48 12.85 -7.17
CA GLN A 210 19.18 13.31 -8.37
C GLN A 210 20.04 12.19 -9.01
N LEU A 211 20.78 11.47 -8.19
CA LEU A 211 21.77 10.52 -8.68
C LEU A 211 21.18 9.14 -9.05
N THR A 212 20.04 8.79 -8.48
CA THR A 212 19.38 7.51 -8.76
C THR A 212 18.04 7.73 -9.47
N TRP A 213 17.10 8.43 -8.83
CA TRP A 213 15.75 8.59 -9.37
C TRP A 213 15.76 9.34 -10.70
N LYS A 214 16.31 10.54 -10.77
CA LYS A 214 16.32 11.34 -12.00
C LYS A 214 17.28 10.79 -13.06
N ALA A 215 18.43 10.27 -12.66
CA ALA A 215 19.40 9.69 -13.57
C ALA A 215 18.84 8.44 -14.28
N TRP A 216 18.12 7.57 -13.57
CA TRP A 216 17.52 6.35 -14.14
C TRP A 216 16.51 6.64 -15.26
N ASP A 217 15.88 7.80 -15.25
CA ASP A 217 14.89 8.19 -16.26
C ASP A 217 15.45 8.17 -17.70
N GLY A 218 16.73 8.44 -17.86
CA GLY A 218 17.44 8.36 -19.14
C GLY A 218 18.42 7.19 -19.27
N ASP A 219 18.82 6.60 -18.16
CA ASP A 219 19.85 5.54 -18.10
C ASP A 219 19.37 4.36 -17.24
N ARG A 220 18.85 3.33 -17.91
CA ARG A 220 18.37 2.09 -17.27
C ARG A 220 19.49 1.17 -16.77
N THR A 221 20.76 1.53 -16.99
CA THR A 221 21.90 0.81 -16.43
C THR A 221 22.18 1.19 -14.99
N ILE A 222 21.56 2.27 -14.48
CA ILE A 222 21.60 2.66 -13.07
C ILE A 222 21.04 1.52 -12.21
N THR A 223 21.81 1.06 -11.26
CA THR A 223 21.51 -0.02 -10.31
C THR A 223 21.44 0.52 -8.89
N ASP A 224 21.16 -0.34 -7.91
CA ASP A 224 21.07 0.04 -6.50
C ASP A 224 20.03 1.15 -6.27
N LEU A 225 18.79 0.85 -6.64
CA LEU A 225 17.71 1.82 -6.74
C LEU A 225 17.06 2.17 -5.41
N CYS A 226 17.29 1.41 -4.32
CA CYS A 226 16.64 1.64 -3.03
C CYS A 226 17.09 2.97 -2.39
N PRO A 227 16.15 3.84 -1.94
CA PRO A 227 16.53 5.10 -1.30
C PRO A 227 17.13 4.94 0.10
N TYR A 228 16.91 3.81 0.77
CA TYR A 228 17.27 3.61 2.18
C TYR A 228 18.40 2.61 2.37
N ASN A 229 18.27 1.44 1.72
CA ASN A 229 19.15 0.30 1.91
C ASN A 229 19.89 -0.04 0.61
N PRO A 230 21.19 0.24 0.51
CA PRO A 230 21.98 -0.13 -0.65
C PRO A 230 21.91 -1.66 -0.92
N GLY A 231 21.83 -2.02 -2.20
CA GLY A 231 21.83 -3.41 -2.66
C GLY A 231 20.47 -4.13 -2.59
N VAL A 232 19.44 -3.55 -1.95
CA VAL A 232 18.11 -4.20 -1.84
C VAL A 232 17.34 -4.16 -3.16
N PHE A 233 17.40 -3.06 -3.90
CA PHE A 233 16.80 -2.93 -5.23
C PHE A 233 17.89 -2.93 -6.28
N GLU A 234 18.26 -4.11 -6.79
CA GLU A 234 19.39 -4.22 -7.70
C GLU A 234 19.15 -3.44 -9.00
N ARG A 235 18.05 -3.73 -9.68
CA ARG A 235 17.70 -3.13 -10.99
C ARG A 235 16.19 -3.10 -11.19
N ALA A 236 15.75 -2.37 -12.22
CA ALA A 236 14.37 -2.42 -12.68
C ALA A 236 14.31 -3.07 -14.07
N ILE A 237 13.33 -3.97 -14.27
CA ILE A 237 13.08 -4.67 -15.54
C ILE A 237 11.68 -4.36 -16.05
N GLU A 238 11.48 -4.48 -17.36
CA GLU A 238 10.17 -4.30 -18.00
C GLU A 238 9.19 -5.41 -17.58
N VAL A 239 7.92 -5.02 -17.47
CA VAL A 239 6.79 -5.91 -17.15
C VAL A 239 5.79 -5.86 -18.28
N ASP A 240 5.32 -7.04 -18.70
CA ASP A 240 4.20 -7.14 -19.63
C ASP A 240 2.93 -6.62 -18.97
N PHE A 241 2.23 -5.70 -19.65
CA PHE A 241 0.98 -5.12 -19.17
C PHE A 241 -0.09 -6.19 -18.87
N ALA A 242 -0.09 -7.29 -19.62
CA ALA A 242 -1.07 -8.38 -19.47
C ALA A 242 -0.95 -9.15 -18.14
N VAL A 243 0.19 -9.07 -17.44
CA VAL A 243 0.39 -9.76 -16.16
C VAL A 243 0.04 -8.88 -14.95
N LEU A 244 -0.29 -7.61 -15.16
CA LEU A 244 -0.68 -6.70 -14.11
C LEU A 244 -2.10 -7.03 -13.60
N PRO A 245 -2.41 -6.73 -12.32
CA PRO A 245 -3.77 -6.83 -11.80
C PRO A 245 -4.79 -6.09 -12.68
N THR A 246 -5.96 -6.70 -12.81
CA THR A 246 -7.08 -6.12 -13.56
C THR A 246 -7.40 -4.68 -13.12
N ALA A 247 -7.28 -4.38 -11.83
CA ALA A 247 -7.48 -3.04 -11.32
C ALA A 247 -6.46 -2.03 -11.88
N ILE A 248 -5.18 -2.40 -12.03
CA ILE A 248 -4.14 -1.56 -12.63
C ILE A 248 -4.42 -1.36 -14.13
N GLN A 249 -4.72 -2.44 -14.86
CA GLN A 249 -5.00 -2.35 -16.29
C GLN A 249 -6.16 -1.39 -16.56
N ARG A 250 -7.29 -1.56 -15.87
CA ARG A 250 -8.45 -0.68 -15.98
C ARG A 250 -8.16 0.77 -15.59
N TYR A 251 -7.36 0.99 -14.53
CA TYR A 251 -7.00 2.31 -14.08
C TYR A 251 -6.15 3.06 -15.10
N VAL A 252 -5.17 2.38 -15.68
CA VAL A 252 -4.31 2.96 -16.75
C VAL A 252 -5.09 3.25 -18.02
N GLU A 253 -6.02 2.36 -18.42
CA GLU A 253 -6.82 2.52 -19.63
C GLU A 253 -7.94 3.55 -19.48
N ASN A 254 -8.59 3.60 -18.31
CA ASN A 254 -9.74 4.46 -18.07
C ASN A 254 -9.87 4.87 -16.58
N PRO A 255 -9.08 5.82 -16.09
CA PRO A 255 -9.11 6.26 -14.70
C PRO A 255 -10.46 6.88 -14.29
N ALA A 256 -11.27 7.36 -15.23
CA ALA A 256 -12.61 7.90 -14.94
C ALA A 256 -13.56 6.86 -14.32
N CYS A 257 -13.37 5.57 -14.59
CA CYS A 257 -14.15 4.49 -13.98
C CYS A 257 -13.97 4.40 -12.45
N PHE A 258 -12.93 5.06 -11.91
CA PHE A 258 -12.61 5.08 -10.47
C PHE A 258 -12.96 6.42 -9.81
N GLY A 259 -13.76 7.27 -10.46
CA GLY A 259 -14.10 8.61 -9.96
C GLY A 259 -13.00 9.66 -10.16
N VAL A 260 -11.91 9.32 -10.83
CA VAL A 260 -10.78 10.24 -11.10
C VAL A 260 -11.10 11.14 -12.28
N ARG A 261 -11.02 12.46 -12.10
CA ARG A 261 -11.21 13.43 -13.20
C ARG A 261 -9.97 13.45 -14.10
N ALA A 262 -10.16 13.52 -15.41
CA ALA A 262 -9.09 13.54 -16.42
C ALA A 262 -8.03 14.64 -16.23
N SER A 263 -8.35 15.71 -15.47
CA SER A 263 -7.44 16.82 -15.18
C SER A 263 -6.39 16.54 -14.09
N SER A 264 -6.44 15.39 -13.42
CA SER A 264 -5.50 15.04 -12.33
C SER A 264 -4.32 14.17 -12.77
N LEU A 265 -4.22 13.85 -14.06
CA LEU A 265 -3.20 12.94 -14.63
C LEU A 265 -2.07 13.66 -15.41
N ASN A 266 -1.93 14.99 -15.29
CA ASN A 266 -0.85 15.78 -15.90
C ASN A 266 0.22 16.19 -14.91
#